data_2217185b6f5fa4c0eaa01d560b9f30a9
#
_entry.id   2217185b6f5fa4c0eaa01d560b9f30a9
#
_cell.length_a   1.000
_cell.length_b   1.000
_cell.length_c   1.000
_cell.angle_alpha   90.00
_cell.angle_beta   90.00
_cell.angle_gamma   90.00
#
_symmetry.space_group_name_H-M   'P 1'
#
loop_
_entity.id
_entity.type
_entity.pdbx_description
1 polymer ?
#
loop_
_entity_poly.entity_id
_entity_poly.type
_entity_poly.pdbx_seq_one_letter_code
_entity_poly.pdbx_strand_id
1 'polypeptide(L)'
;MKREQIKKNKKKAGKRHKNLILLSLLALALTAGWYVFTTPSGKLLNTGAWFAAETDKSDTQEKQTLSAVTQKYSDETQYATGDYINVYHFLDTLEKVPNRGLQMKMGKDGCYQMNSNDDSRNFNILQLTDIHITGTEGSYKKDIQAIDTVYTMIQRTTPDFIVLTGDVIFGVDGYDANDGMRALNVVSKLMDTIGIPWTWTFGNHDHTFFDQFSSSTIAAMLAQSSTLRIYPKNETLSGYTNGIFKLCNKKGNLVMGLVMLDSGDRIFDENGGSLGYDYIRDDQVEWYAKQIGLLQGRYGADAK
;
A
#
# COMPACT_ATOMS: atom_id res chain seq x y z
N MET A 1 -30.98 -9.94 -51.40
CA MET A 1 -31.51 -8.80 -50.63
C MET A 1 -31.27 -8.90 -49.11
N LYS A 2 -31.62 -9.97 -48.39
CA LYS A 2 -31.41 -10.05 -46.91
C LYS A 2 -29.94 -9.97 -46.44
N ARG A 3 -28.99 -10.51 -47.16
CA ARG A 3 -27.56 -10.50 -46.77
C ARG A 3 -26.88 -9.15 -46.91
N GLU A 4 -27.29 -8.31 -47.83
CA GLU A 4 -26.75 -6.95 -47.98
C GLU A 4 -27.26 -6.00 -46.90
N GLN A 5 -28.52 -6.16 -46.49
CA GLN A 5 -29.12 -5.39 -45.44
C GLN A 5 -28.44 -5.63 -44.07
N ILE A 6 -28.06 -6.91 -43.80
CA ILE A 6 -27.33 -7.26 -42.58
C ILE A 6 -25.90 -6.70 -42.57
N LYS A 7 -25.21 -6.70 -43.74
CA LYS A 7 -23.89 -6.05 -43.86
C LYS A 7 -23.95 -4.52 -43.68
N LYS A 8 -24.97 -3.85 -44.22
CA LYS A 8 -25.17 -2.40 -44.02
C LYS A 8 -25.47 -2.05 -42.55
N ASN A 9 -26.27 -2.85 -41.85
CA ASN A 9 -26.57 -2.62 -40.43
C ASN A 9 -25.36 -2.88 -39.51
N LYS A 10 -24.54 -3.90 -39.76
CA LYS A 10 -23.28 -4.14 -39.03
C LYS A 10 -22.27 -2.99 -39.25
N LYS A 11 -22.18 -2.46 -40.48
CA LYS A 11 -21.29 -1.33 -40.79
C LYS A 11 -21.77 -0.01 -40.14
N LYS A 12 -23.09 0.22 -39.99
CA LYS A 12 -23.67 1.34 -39.26
C LYS A 12 -23.48 1.23 -37.75
N ALA A 13 -23.62 0.03 -37.17
CA ALA A 13 -23.39 -0.21 -35.73
C ALA A 13 -21.91 -0.03 -35.35
N GLY A 14 -20.97 -0.56 -36.15
CA GLY A 14 -19.55 -0.34 -35.93
C GLY A 14 -19.10 1.12 -36.06
N LYS A 15 -19.73 1.88 -36.94
CA LYS A 15 -19.43 3.32 -37.10
C LYS A 15 -19.99 4.17 -35.93
N ARG A 16 -21.15 3.78 -35.36
CA ARG A 16 -21.70 4.41 -34.16
C ARG A 16 -20.84 4.11 -32.91
N HIS A 17 -20.33 2.89 -32.75
CA HIS A 17 -19.47 2.56 -31.63
C HIS A 17 -18.10 3.27 -31.68
N LYS A 18 -17.52 3.37 -32.88
CA LYS A 18 -16.28 4.16 -33.07
C LYS A 18 -16.47 5.64 -32.78
N ASN A 19 -17.61 6.21 -33.16
CA ASN A 19 -17.89 7.61 -32.88
C ASN A 19 -18.22 7.89 -31.40
N LEU A 20 -18.79 6.92 -30.65
CA LEU A 20 -18.97 7.05 -29.21
C LEU A 20 -17.63 6.99 -28.45
N ILE A 21 -16.74 6.07 -28.85
CA ILE A 21 -15.38 5.97 -28.26
C ILE A 21 -14.56 7.22 -28.58
N LEU A 22 -14.67 7.76 -29.82
CA LEU A 22 -13.96 8.99 -30.19
C LEU A 22 -14.48 10.21 -29.43
N LEU A 23 -15.79 10.29 -29.18
CA LEU A 23 -16.41 11.37 -28.39
C LEU A 23 -16.04 11.28 -26.90
N SER A 24 -15.93 10.07 -26.33
CA SER A 24 -15.48 9.90 -24.95
C SER A 24 -13.99 10.23 -24.79
N LEU A 25 -13.15 9.87 -25.76
CA LEU A 25 -11.74 10.25 -25.76
C LEU A 25 -11.52 11.75 -25.99
N LEU A 26 -12.38 12.40 -26.81
CA LEU A 26 -12.34 13.86 -27.00
C LEU A 26 -12.82 14.62 -25.76
N ALA A 27 -13.80 14.07 -25.02
CA ALA A 27 -14.27 14.66 -23.76
C ALA A 27 -13.18 14.53 -22.67
N LEU A 28 -12.48 13.39 -22.59
CA LEU A 28 -11.34 13.21 -21.70
C LEU A 28 -10.15 14.13 -22.06
N ALA A 29 -9.88 14.32 -23.35
CA ALA A 29 -8.82 15.22 -23.82
C ALA A 29 -9.16 16.70 -23.56
N LEU A 30 -10.45 17.09 -23.68
CA LEU A 30 -10.90 18.46 -23.42
C LEU A 30 -10.90 18.77 -21.90
N THR A 31 -11.25 17.81 -21.04
CA THR A 31 -11.18 18.00 -19.59
C THR A 31 -9.74 18.05 -19.10
N ALA A 32 -8.84 17.19 -19.61
CA ALA A 32 -7.41 17.23 -19.31
C ALA A 32 -6.75 18.50 -19.88
N GLY A 33 -7.12 18.94 -21.09
CA GLY A 33 -6.63 20.16 -21.70
C GLY A 33 -7.10 21.44 -20.98
N TRP A 34 -8.32 21.44 -20.46
CA TRP A 34 -8.86 22.59 -19.70
C TRP A 34 -8.15 22.76 -18.34
N TYR A 35 -7.75 21.66 -17.73
CA TYR A 35 -7.00 21.67 -16.46
C TYR A 35 -5.57 22.21 -16.63
N VAL A 36 -4.95 21.98 -17.80
CA VAL A 36 -3.60 22.49 -18.09
C VAL A 36 -3.61 24.00 -18.40
N PHE A 37 -4.72 24.53 -18.97
CA PHE A 37 -4.82 25.95 -19.37
C PHE A 37 -5.24 26.90 -18.24
N THR A 38 -5.74 26.42 -17.11
CA THR A 38 -6.23 27.27 -16.01
C THR A 38 -5.23 27.49 -14.88
N THR A 39 -4.03 26.94 -14.92
CA THR A 39 -2.98 27.23 -13.95
C THR A 39 -2.03 28.30 -14.47
N PRO A 40 -1.92 29.46 -13.82
CA PRO A 40 -1.12 30.59 -14.31
C PRO A 40 0.40 30.40 -14.26
N SER A 41 0.93 29.25 -13.94
CA SER A 41 2.35 29.06 -13.64
C SER A 41 3.07 27.90 -14.31
N GLY A 42 2.50 27.20 -15.29
CA GLY A 42 3.23 26.20 -16.10
C GLY A 42 3.94 25.09 -15.32
N LYS A 43 3.57 24.85 -14.06
CA LYS A 43 4.17 23.81 -13.23
C LYS A 43 3.39 22.51 -13.39
N LEU A 44 4.06 21.47 -13.85
CA LEU A 44 3.56 20.11 -13.84
C LEU A 44 2.99 19.79 -12.45
N LEU A 45 1.69 19.47 -12.39
CA LEU A 45 1.04 19.07 -11.16
C LEU A 45 1.62 17.73 -10.68
N ASN A 46 2.17 17.80 -9.50
CA ASN A 46 2.75 16.71 -8.74
C ASN A 46 1.63 15.76 -8.29
N THR A 47 1.70 14.49 -8.64
CA THR A 47 0.72 13.46 -8.31
C THR A 47 0.56 13.20 -6.80
N GLY A 48 1.30 13.91 -5.95
CA GLY A 48 1.13 13.93 -4.48
C GLY A 48 -0.01 14.82 -3.97
N ALA A 49 -0.70 15.57 -4.83
CA ALA A 49 -1.74 16.53 -4.43
C ALA A 49 -3.18 15.96 -4.42
N TRP A 50 -3.37 14.67 -4.69
CA TRP A 50 -4.71 14.06 -4.74
C TRP A 50 -5.43 13.99 -3.38
N PHE A 51 -4.72 14.16 -2.28
CA PHE A 51 -5.34 14.22 -0.95
C PHE A 51 -5.58 15.64 -0.41
N ALA A 52 -5.24 16.70 -1.17
CA ALA A 52 -5.33 18.07 -0.66
C ALA A 52 -6.18 19.04 -1.49
N ALA A 53 -6.83 18.65 -2.58
CA ALA A 53 -7.48 19.60 -3.48
C ALA A 53 -8.84 19.18 -4.06
N GLU A 54 -9.64 18.42 -3.34
CA GLU A 54 -11.08 18.36 -3.58
C GLU A 54 -11.85 18.50 -2.27
N THR A 55 -11.84 19.71 -1.73
CA THR A 55 -12.73 20.10 -0.65
C THR A 55 -13.85 20.94 -1.21
N ASP A 56 -15.03 20.37 -1.51
CA ASP A 56 -16.29 20.92 -1.03
C ASP A 56 -17.45 19.93 -1.20
N LYS A 57 -18.06 19.49 -0.10
CA LYS A 57 -19.34 18.77 0.06
C LYS A 57 -19.39 17.25 -0.13
N SER A 58 -18.61 16.58 -0.98
CA SER A 58 -18.45 15.11 -0.95
C SER A 58 -17.49 14.66 0.15
N ASP A 59 -16.53 15.51 0.46
CA ASP A 59 -15.44 15.32 1.42
C ASP A 59 -15.94 15.06 2.87
N THR A 60 -17.08 15.67 3.26
CA THR A 60 -17.59 15.51 4.63
C THR A 60 -18.21 14.13 4.85
N GLN A 61 -18.87 13.57 3.83
CA GLN A 61 -19.51 12.27 3.93
C GLN A 61 -18.47 11.14 3.81
N GLU A 62 -17.48 11.31 2.95
CA GLU A 62 -16.36 10.37 2.80
C GLU A 62 -15.47 10.35 4.05
N LYS A 63 -15.13 11.52 4.62
CA LYS A 63 -14.42 11.63 5.91
C LYS A 63 -15.20 11.07 7.08
N GLN A 64 -16.52 11.26 7.11
CA GLN A 64 -17.38 10.66 8.15
C GLN A 64 -17.43 9.14 8.00
N THR A 65 -17.52 8.62 6.78
CA THR A 65 -17.49 7.18 6.49
C THR A 65 -16.14 6.58 6.87
N LEU A 66 -15.05 7.21 6.49
CA LEU A 66 -13.69 6.78 6.83
C LEU A 66 -13.46 6.81 8.34
N SER A 67 -13.91 7.86 9.03
CA SER A 67 -13.85 7.97 10.50
C SER A 67 -14.66 6.89 11.18
N ALA A 68 -15.88 6.60 10.72
CA ALA A 68 -16.72 5.54 11.26
C ALA A 68 -16.12 4.15 11.04
N VAL A 69 -15.53 3.90 9.86
CA VAL A 69 -14.81 2.65 9.56
C VAL A 69 -13.59 2.53 10.46
N THR A 70 -12.76 3.58 10.57
CA THR A 70 -11.60 3.58 11.45
C THR A 70 -11.99 3.30 12.89
N GLN A 71 -13.03 3.96 13.41
CA GLN A 71 -13.50 3.74 14.77
C GLN A 71 -14.06 2.34 14.97
N LYS A 72 -14.78 1.79 13.98
CA LYS A 72 -15.30 0.42 14.04
C LYS A 72 -14.18 -0.62 14.20
N TYR A 73 -13.03 -0.40 13.54
CA TYR A 73 -11.93 -1.36 13.55
C TYR A 73 -10.80 -1.02 14.55
N SER A 74 -10.90 0.09 15.28
CA SER A 74 -9.92 0.49 16.31
C SER A 74 -10.23 -0.08 17.71
N ASP A 75 -11.42 -0.62 17.91
CA ASP A 75 -11.80 -1.20 19.21
C ASP A 75 -11.21 -2.60 19.36
N GLU A 76 -10.07 -2.68 20.05
CA GLU A 76 -9.38 -3.94 20.31
C GLU A 76 -10.25 -4.94 21.07
N THR A 77 -11.23 -4.49 21.86
CA THR A 77 -12.08 -5.36 22.69
C THR A 77 -12.90 -6.33 21.85
N GLN A 78 -13.25 -5.93 20.61
CA GLN A 78 -13.97 -6.81 19.69
C GLN A 78 -13.11 -7.97 19.15
N TYR A 79 -11.77 -7.84 19.21
CA TYR A 79 -10.82 -8.83 18.71
C TYR A 79 -10.21 -9.69 19.81
N ALA A 80 -10.09 -9.16 21.02
CA ALA A 80 -9.54 -9.84 22.18
C ALA A 80 -10.59 -10.79 22.83
N THR A 81 -11.08 -11.76 22.06
CA THR A 81 -12.14 -12.69 22.49
C THR A 81 -11.60 -14.12 22.59
N GLY A 82 -12.28 -14.98 23.34
CA GLY A 82 -11.93 -16.38 23.49
C GLY A 82 -10.47 -16.57 23.91
N ASP A 83 -9.84 -17.62 23.42
CA ASP A 83 -8.42 -17.89 23.68
C ASP A 83 -7.47 -16.87 23.03
N TYR A 84 -7.94 -16.12 22.02
CA TYR A 84 -7.13 -15.13 21.34
C TYR A 84 -6.80 -13.88 22.19
N ILE A 85 -7.52 -13.68 23.31
CA ILE A 85 -7.16 -12.67 24.32
C ILE A 85 -5.71 -12.83 24.82
N ASN A 86 -5.18 -14.05 24.80
CA ASN A 86 -3.81 -14.32 25.24
C ASN A 86 -2.77 -13.67 24.32
N VAL A 87 -3.08 -13.45 23.03
CA VAL A 87 -2.19 -12.72 22.11
C VAL A 87 -2.10 -11.26 22.54
N TYR A 88 -3.21 -10.64 22.89
CA TYR A 88 -3.25 -9.25 23.35
C TYR A 88 -2.56 -9.09 24.70
N HIS A 89 -2.78 -10.02 25.63
CA HIS A 89 -2.01 -10.03 26.90
C HIS A 89 -0.51 -10.15 26.67
N PHE A 90 -0.11 -10.96 25.69
CA PHE A 90 1.31 -11.07 25.33
C PHE A 90 1.83 -9.74 24.74
N LEU A 91 1.11 -9.12 23.81
CA LEU A 91 1.47 -7.82 23.24
C LEU A 91 1.62 -6.74 24.31
N ASP A 92 0.77 -6.75 25.34
CA ASP A 92 0.82 -5.80 26.45
C ASP A 92 2.08 -5.99 27.34
N THR A 93 2.78 -7.12 27.24
CA THR A 93 4.06 -7.34 27.95
C THR A 93 5.28 -6.82 27.18
N LEU A 94 5.09 -6.46 25.90
CA LEU A 94 6.20 -6.02 25.06
C LEU A 94 6.57 -4.57 25.36
N GLU A 95 7.86 -4.28 25.27
CA GLU A 95 8.39 -2.95 25.50
C GLU A 95 8.75 -2.27 24.18
N LYS A 96 8.73 -0.94 24.21
CA LYS A 96 9.19 -0.12 23.11
C LYS A 96 10.67 -0.38 22.82
N VAL A 97 11.02 -0.59 21.57
CA VAL A 97 12.42 -0.69 21.14
C VAL A 97 13.00 0.71 20.97
N PRO A 98 14.26 0.96 21.41
CA PRO A 98 14.87 2.26 21.25
C PRO A 98 14.84 2.75 19.81
N ASN A 99 14.11 3.83 19.56
CA ASN A 99 14.03 4.48 18.25
C ASN A 99 15.32 5.29 18.01
N ARG A 100 15.96 5.06 16.86
CA ARG A 100 17.22 5.72 16.50
C ARG A 100 17.03 7.10 15.87
N GLY A 101 15.80 7.64 15.92
CA GLY A 101 15.49 9.03 15.56
C GLY A 101 15.35 9.27 14.04
N LEU A 102 14.94 8.24 13.28
CA LEU A 102 14.64 8.40 11.86
C LEU A 102 13.50 9.40 11.65
N GLN A 103 13.77 10.43 10.87
CA GLN A 103 12.77 11.40 10.45
C GLN A 103 12.23 11.01 9.09
N MET A 104 10.90 10.87 8.98
CA MET A 104 10.24 10.51 7.73
C MET A 104 9.18 11.54 7.36
N LYS A 105 9.16 11.96 6.10
CA LYS A 105 8.12 12.84 5.56
C LYS A 105 7.84 12.51 4.09
N MET A 106 6.62 12.74 3.67
CA MET A 106 6.27 12.72 2.25
C MET A 106 6.89 13.93 1.56
N GLY A 107 7.68 13.69 0.54
CA GLY A 107 8.27 14.74 -0.29
C GLY A 107 7.27 15.29 -1.31
N LYS A 108 7.56 16.48 -1.86
CA LYS A 108 6.73 17.08 -2.92
C LYS A 108 6.72 16.26 -4.23
N ASP A 109 7.63 15.34 -4.37
CA ASP A 109 7.75 14.39 -5.49
C ASP A 109 6.97 13.08 -5.27
N GLY A 110 6.16 13.02 -4.22
CA GLY A 110 5.37 11.84 -3.90
C GLY A 110 6.17 10.67 -3.31
N CYS A 111 7.47 10.85 -3.03
CA CYS A 111 8.29 9.82 -2.40
C CYS A 111 8.46 10.09 -0.90
N TYR A 112 8.44 9.05 -0.07
CA TYR A 112 8.86 9.21 1.33
C TYR A 112 10.35 9.53 1.40
N GLN A 113 10.70 10.59 2.10
CA GLN A 113 12.08 10.94 2.41
C GLN A 113 12.40 10.54 3.85
N MET A 114 13.39 9.66 3.99
CA MET A 114 13.98 9.21 5.25
C MET A 114 15.26 10.00 5.48
N ASN A 115 15.34 10.76 6.57
CA ASN A 115 16.54 11.51 6.90
C ASN A 115 17.22 10.87 8.10
N SER A 116 18.46 10.39 7.90
CA SER A 116 19.30 9.97 9.01
C SER A 116 19.66 11.16 9.88
N ASN A 117 19.58 11.02 11.17
CA ASN A 117 20.04 12.03 12.13
C ASN A 117 21.53 11.90 12.46
N ASP A 118 22.18 10.83 11.96
CA ASP A 118 23.58 10.53 12.22
C ASP A 118 24.22 9.82 11.00
N ASP A 119 25.09 10.55 10.30
CA ASP A 119 25.82 10.02 9.12
C ASP A 119 27.06 9.21 9.50
N SER A 120 27.43 9.18 10.78
CA SER A 120 28.60 8.45 11.26
C SER A 120 28.36 6.96 11.53
N ARG A 121 27.11 6.53 11.53
CA ARG A 121 26.69 5.16 11.78
C ARG A 121 26.02 4.51 10.58
N ASN A 122 25.98 3.19 10.57
CA ASN A 122 25.20 2.43 9.58
C ASN A 122 23.71 2.65 9.79
N PHE A 123 22.99 2.78 8.68
CA PHE A 123 21.54 2.75 8.63
C PHE A 123 21.09 1.29 8.49
N ASN A 124 20.31 0.82 9.43
CA ASN A 124 19.89 -0.58 9.50
C ASN A 124 18.45 -0.72 9.03
N ILE A 125 18.22 -1.51 7.99
CA ILE A 125 16.89 -1.94 7.57
C ILE A 125 16.71 -3.40 7.94
N LEU A 126 15.64 -3.72 8.65
CA LEU A 126 15.21 -5.09 8.89
C LEU A 126 14.11 -5.45 7.90
N GLN A 127 14.39 -6.40 7.02
CA GLN A 127 13.38 -6.98 6.15
C GLN A 127 12.84 -8.26 6.79
N LEU A 128 11.51 -8.38 6.83
CA LEU A 128 10.78 -9.55 7.30
C LEU A 128 9.75 -9.96 6.24
N THR A 129 9.50 -11.25 6.11
CA THR A 129 8.53 -11.83 5.17
C THR A 129 7.90 -13.08 5.78
N ASP A 130 6.76 -13.50 5.27
CA ASP A 130 6.14 -14.79 5.60
C ASP A 130 5.90 -14.99 7.12
N ILE A 131 5.40 -13.96 7.79
CA ILE A 131 5.12 -14.02 9.24
C ILE A 131 3.88 -14.87 9.51
N HIS A 132 2.86 -14.78 8.62
CA HIS A 132 1.66 -15.60 8.62
C HIS A 132 0.85 -15.53 9.93
N ILE A 133 0.57 -14.34 10.43
CA ILE A 133 -0.38 -14.15 11.55
C ILE A 133 -1.78 -14.52 11.06
N THR A 134 -2.41 -15.47 11.73
CA THR A 134 -3.70 -16.00 11.27
C THR A 134 -4.91 -15.27 11.86
N GLY A 135 -4.82 -14.78 13.08
CA GLY A 135 -5.94 -14.20 13.80
C GLY A 135 -6.96 -15.22 14.32
N THR A 136 -6.77 -16.53 14.07
CA THR A 136 -7.73 -17.57 14.47
C THR A 136 -7.52 -18.02 15.91
N GLU A 137 -8.61 -18.30 16.64
CA GLU A 137 -8.51 -18.79 18.02
C GLU A 137 -7.70 -20.08 18.12
N GLY A 138 -7.85 -21.01 17.17
CA GLY A 138 -7.12 -22.27 17.16
C GLY A 138 -5.60 -22.13 16.96
N SER A 139 -5.14 -20.98 16.45
CA SER A 139 -3.75 -20.72 16.14
C SER A 139 -3.07 -19.72 17.08
N TYR A 140 -3.74 -19.21 18.10
CA TYR A 140 -3.24 -18.12 18.95
C TYR A 140 -1.81 -18.37 19.51
N LYS A 141 -1.47 -19.62 19.86
CA LYS A 141 -0.12 -19.98 20.34
C LYS A 141 0.94 -19.82 19.28
N LYS A 142 0.63 -20.13 18.01
CA LYS A 142 1.54 -19.97 16.89
C LYS A 142 1.73 -18.48 16.58
N ASP A 143 0.64 -17.70 16.64
CA ASP A 143 0.70 -16.27 16.45
C ASP A 143 1.57 -15.61 17.53
N ILE A 144 1.44 -16.00 18.81
CA ILE A 144 2.33 -15.56 19.89
C ILE A 144 3.80 -15.89 19.56
N GLN A 145 4.09 -17.12 19.11
CA GLN A 145 5.45 -17.53 18.76
C GLN A 145 6.04 -16.71 17.59
N ALA A 146 5.22 -16.42 16.57
CA ALA A 146 5.62 -15.59 15.46
C ALA A 146 5.91 -14.15 15.92
N ILE A 147 5.02 -13.56 16.72
CA ILE A 147 5.19 -12.22 17.30
C ILE A 147 6.46 -12.15 18.17
N ASP A 148 6.68 -13.11 19.05
CA ASP A 148 7.87 -13.17 19.90
C ASP A 148 9.16 -13.26 19.08
N THR A 149 9.13 -14.07 18.02
CA THR A 149 10.27 -14.18 17.08
C THR A 149 10.56 -12.85 16.40
N VAL A 150 9.53 -12.20 15.84
CA VAL A 150 9.65 -10.87 15.19
C VAL A 150 10.18 -9.84 16.19
N TYR A 151 9.60 -9.78 17.38
CA TYR A 151 10.02 -8.85 18.43
C TYR A 151 11.46 -9.07 18.84
N THR A 152 11.88 -10.33 19.05
CA THR A 152 13.27 -10.69 19.37
C THR A 152 14.25 -10.26 18.26
N MET A 153 13.89 -10.46 16.99
CA MET A 153 14.72 -10.02 15.86
C MET A 153 14.89 -8.50 15.86
N ILE A 154 13.80 -7.75 16.08
CA ILE A 154 13.82 -6.29 16.12
C ILE A 154 14.65 -5.79 17.31
N GLN A 155 14.51 -6.37 18.50
CA GLN A 155 15.32 -6.01 19.66
C GLN A 155 16.82 -6.21 19.42
N ARG A 156 17.19 -7.35 18.80
CA ARG A 156 18.60 -7.69 18.52
C ARG A 156 19.23 -6.83 17.43
N THR A 157 18.47 -6.42 16.43
CA THR A 157 19.00 -5.68 15.28
C THR A 157 18.88 -4.17 15.47
N THR A 158 17.98 -3.71 16.35
CA THR A 158 17.67 -2.28 16.56
C THR A 158 17.62 -1.49 15.25
N PRO A 159 16.70 -1.84 14.32
CA PRO A 159 16.68 -1.25 13.00
C PRO A 159 16.25 0.22 13.04
N ASP A 160 16.63 0.98 12.02
CA ASP A 160 16.11 2.32 11.79
C ASP A 160 14.74 2.28 11.09
N PHE A 161 14.54 1.26 10.24
CA PHE A 161 13.35 1.08 9.44
C PHE A 161 13.04 -0.42 9.27
N ILE A 162 11.76 -0.78 9.32
CA ILE A 162 11.31 -2.18 9.12
C ILE A 162 10.55 -2.24 7.80
N VAL A 163 10.83 -3.27 7.02
CA VAL A 163 10.19 -3.54 5.72
C VAL A 163 9.56 -4.93 5.76
N LEU A 164 8.25 -4.98 5.64
CA LEU A 164 7.51 -6.22 5.48
C LEU A 164 7.29 -6.47 3.98
N THR A 165 7.73 -7.64 3.49
CA THR A 165 7.71 -7.95 2.05
C THR A 165 6.74 -9.07 1.70
N GLY A 166 5.58 -9.04 2.35
CA GLY A 166 4.44 -9.89 2.03
C GLY A 166 4.23 -11.05 2.98
N ASP A 167 3.06 -11.64 2.84
CA ASP A 167 2.56 -12.78 3.61
C ASP A 167 2.69 -12.58 5.13
N VAL A 168 2.34 -11.36 5.57
CA VAL A 168 2.34 -10.98 6.99
C VAL A 168 1.10 -11.54 7.67
N ILE A 169 -0.03 -11.49 6.96
CA ILE A 169 -1.31 -12.07 7.38
C ILE A 169 -1.52 -13.35 6.58
N PHE A 170 -2.04 -14.37 7.23
CA PHE A 170 -2.42 -15.58 6.55
C PHE A 170 -3.91 -15.53 6.17
N GLY A 171 -4.23 -14.83 5.10
CA GLY A 171 -5.55 -14.86 4.48
C GLY A 171 -5.71 -16.08 3.59
N VAL A 172 -6.71 -16.90 3.82
CA VAL A 172 -7.07 -18.04 2.96
C VAL A 172 -8.57 -18.06 2.74
N ASP A 173 -8.99 -18.68 1.64
CA ASP A 173 -10.41 -18.92 1.36
C ASP A 173 -11.06 -19.66 2.52
N GLY A 174 -12.18 -19.12 3.02
CA GLY A 174 -12.95 -19.72 4.11
C GLY A 174 -12.57 -19.26 5.52
N TYR A 175 -11.58 -18.37 5.68
CA TYR A 175 -11.40 -17.66 6.95
C TYR A 175 -12.52 -16.63 7.15
N ASP A 176 -12.94 -16.47 8.40
CA ASP A 176 -13.82 -15.38 8.77
C ASP A 176 -13.09 -14.05 8.54
N ALA A 177 -13.78 -13.09 7.94
CA ALA A 177 -13.26 -11.73 7.80
C ALA A 177 -12.77 -11.14 9.15
N ASN A 178 -13.38 -11.54 10.25
CA ASN A 178 -12.96 -11.15 11.60
C ASN A 178 -11.57 -11.69 11.97
N ASP A 179 -11.20 -12.88 11.52
CA ASP A 179 -9.87 -13.45 11.80
C ASP A 179 -8.77 -12.63 11.12
N GLY A 180 -8.97 -12.31 9.85
CA GLY A 180 -8.04 -11.45 9.12
C GLY A 180 -7.94 -10.04 9.71
N MET A 181 -9.08 -9.47 10.14
CA MET A 181 -9.10 -8.16 10.83
C MET A 181 -8.37 -8.22 12.16
N ARG A 182 -8.52 -9.30 12.91
CA ARG A 182 -7.81 -9.55 14.17
C ARG A 182 -6.30 -9.66 13.91
N ALA A 183 -5.88 -10.40 12.87
CA ALA A 183 -4.48 -10.51 12.48
C ALA A 183 -3.89 -9.13 12.15
N LEU A 184 -4.59 -8.31 11.36
CA LEU A 184 -4.15 -6.96 11.02
C LEU A 184 -4.03 -6.06 12.26
N ASN A 185 -4.99 -6.12 13.17
CA ASN A 185 -4.96 -5.35 14.40
C ASN A 185 -3.76 -5.75 15.28
N VAL A 186 -3.48 -7.04 15.39
CA VAL A 186 -2.32 -7.58 16.12
C VAL A 186 -1.01 -7.09 15.53
N VAL A 187 -0.85 -7.12 14.21
CA VAL A 187 0.35 -6.61 13.52
C VAL A 187 0.51 -5.11 13.77
N SER A 188 -0.56 -4.34 13.63
CA SER A 188 -0.54 -2.89 13.86
C SER A 188 -0.15 -2.57 15.31
N LYS A 189 -0.77 -3.26 16.29
CA LYS A 189 -0.47 -3.09 17.72
C LYS A 189 0.97 -3.47 18.05
N LEU A 190 1.48 -4.59 17.51
CA LEU A 190 2.88 -4.99 17.66
C LEU A 190 3.83 -3.89 17.20
N MET A 191 3.63 -3.38 15.98
CA MET A 191 4.51 -2.38 15.39
C MET A 191 4.42 -1.02 16.09
N ASP A 192 3.24 -0.62 16.54
CA ASP A 192 3.07 0.62 17.31
C ASP A 192 3.68 0.51 18.71
N THR A 193 3.60 -0.67 19.35
CA THR A 193 4.29 -0.95 20.61
C THR A 193 5.81 -0.85 20.44
N ILE A 194 6.36 -1.44 19.39
CA ILE A 194 7.78 -1.37 19.04
C ILE A 194 8.20 0.08 18.77
N GLY A 195 7.39 0.86 18.05
CA GLY A 195 7.58 2.28 17.81
C GLY A 195 8.65 2.64 16.78
N ILE A 196 9.09 1.68 15.95
CA ILE A 196 10.01 1.92 14.83
C ILE A 196 9.18 2.13 13.55
N PRO A 197 9.49 3.13 12.71
CA PRO A 197 8.82 3.29 11.43
C PRO A 197 8.94 2.04 10.54
N TRP A 198 7.85 1.67 9.88
CA TRP A 198 7.79 0.49 9.05
C TRP A 198 6.97 0.70 7.77
N THR A 199 7.16 -0.17 6.81
CA THR A 199 6.36 -0.26 5.58
C THR A 199 6.00 -1.69 5.26
N TRP A 200 5.03 -1.85 4.38
CA TRP A 200 4.52 -3.16 3.98
C TRP A 200 4.23 -3.17 2.47
N THR A 201 4.75 -4.15 1.74
CA THR A 201 4.26 -4.52 0.41
C THR A 201 3.60 -5.89 0.51
N PHE A 202 2.43 -6.05 -0.12
CA PHE A 202 1.59 -7.21 0.08
C PHE A 202 2.13 -8.43 -0.65
N GLY A 203 1.98 -9.59 -0.02
CA GLY A 203 2.13 -10.90 -0.62
C GLY A 203 0.77 -11.50 -1.01
N ASN A 204 0.77 -12.70 -1.56
CA ASN A 204 -0.45 -13.32 -2.06
C ASN A 204 -1.48 -13.61 -0.95
N HIS A 205 -1.04 -13.98 0.25
CA HIS A 205 -1.96 -14.20 1.38
C HIS A 205 -2.58 -12.89 1.89
N ASP A 206 -1.82 -11.80 1.89
CA ASP A 206 -2.35 -10.48 2.23
C ASP A 206 -3.40 -10.03 1.21
N HIS A 207 -3.14 -10.23 -0.10
CA HIS A 207 -4.08 -9.92 -1.18
C HIS A 207 -5.38 -10.72 -1.03
N THR A 208 -5.30 -12.03 -0.82
CA THR A 208 -6.48 -12.90 -0.60
C THR A 208 -7.38 -12.35 0.50
N PHE A 209 -6.80 -11.79 1.58
CA PHE A 209 -7.56 -11.13 2.63
C PHE A 209 -8.11 -9.78 2.17
N PHE A 210 -7.27 -8.92 1.57
CA PHE A 210 -7.66 -7.56 1.20
C PHE A 210 -8.66 -7.50 0.03
N ASP A 211 -8.69 -8.49 -0.83
CA ASP A 211 -9.69 -8.57 -1.91
C ASP A 211 -11.15 -8.71 -1.38
N GLN A 212 -11.30 -9.05 -0.10
CA GLN A 212 -12.60 -9.07 0.57
C GLN A 212 -13.09 -7.68 1.01
N PHE A 213 -12.26 -6.65 0.93
CA PHE A 213 -12.55 -5.30 1.41
C PHE A 213 -12.34 -4.23 0.34
N SER A 214 -13.07 -3.13 0.45
CA SER A 214 -12.82 -1.97 -0.39
C SER A 214 -11.47 -1.33 -0.07
N SER A 215 -10.85 -0.66 -1.05
CA SER A 215 -9.60 0.08 -0.85
C SER A 215 -9.70 1.13 0.28
N SER A 216 -10.87 1.74 0.46
CA SER A 216 -11.11 2.69 1.56
C SER A 216 -11.12 2.01 2.92
N THR A 217 -11.68 0.80 3.03
CA THR A 217 -11.66 0.00 4.25
C THR A 217 -10.22 -0.38 4.61
N ILE A 218 -9.45 -0.88 3.64
CA ILE A 218 -8.03 -1.22 3.84
C ILE A 218 -7.25 0.01 4.32
N ALA A 219 -7.43 1.16 3.66
CA ALA A 219 -6.76 2.40 4.04
C ALA A 219 -7.11 2.83 5.48
N ALA A 220 -8.38 2.71 5.88
CA ALA A 220 -8.83 3.02 7.24
C ALA A 220 -8.21 2.10 8.29
N MET A 221 -8.08 0.82 7.97
CA MET A 221 -7.46 -0.17 8.84
C MET A 221 -5.97 0.11 9.05
N LEU A 222 -5.26 0.36 7.95
CA LEU A 222 -3.83 0.65 7.98
C LEU A 222 -3.51 2.01 8.61
N ALA A 223 -4.42 2.99 8.53
CA ALA A 223 -4.28 4.28 9.18
C ALA A 223 -4.31 4.23 10.72
N GLN A 224 -4.68 3.09 11.32
CA GLN A 224 -4.65 2.90 12.78
C GLN A 224 -3.22 2.89 13.32
N SER A 225 -2.25 2.42 12.53
CA SER A 225 -0.84 2.43 12.96
C SER A 225 -0.20 3.79 12.73
N SER A 226 0.29 4.39 13.80
CA SER A 226 0.98 5.69 13.78
C SER A 226 2.39 5.60 13.18
N THR A 227 2.98 4.42 13.17
CA THR A 227 4.35 4.15 12.71
C THR A 227 4.42 3.63 11.28
N LEU A 228 3.32 3.18 10.71
CA LEU A 228 3.24 2.72 9.33
C LEU A 228 3.47 3.86 8.32
N ARG A 229 4.26 3.57 7.31
CA ARG A 229 4.49 4.41 6.14
C ARG A 229 4.23 3.58 4.90
N ILE A 230 3.01 3.66 4.38
CA ILE A 230 2.56 2.90 3.22
C ILE A 230 2.03 3.87 2.17
N TYR A 231 2.16 3.49 0.90
CA TYR A 231 1.56 4.24 -0.18
C TYR A 231 0.11 3.79 -0.37
N PRO A 232 -0.82 4.72 -0.58
CA PRO A 232 -2.17 4.37 -0.97
C PRO A 232 -2.14 3.71 -2.35
N LYS A 233 -3.15 2.87 -2.64
CA LYS A 233 -3.32 2.28 -3.96
C LYS A 233 -3.36 3.37 -5.02
N ASN A 234 -2.55 3.21 -6.06
CA ASN A 234 -2.63 4.01 -7.28
C ASN A 234 -3.53 3.26 -8.28
N GLU A 235 -4.69 3.80 -8.57
CA GLU A 235 -5.69 3.17 -9.45
C GLU A 235 -5.21 3.01 -10.92
N THR A 236 -4.10 3.67 -11.28
CA THR A 236 -3.50 3.57 -12.63
C THR A 236 -2.27 2.65 -12.67
N LEU A 237 -1.97 1.96 -11.57
CA LEU A 237 -0.80 1.10 -11.44
C LEU A 237 -1.22 -0.24 -10.80
N SER A 238 -0.78 -1.33 -11.39
CA SER A 238 -1.01 -2.67 -10.84
C SER A 238 -0.44 -2.81 -9.43
N GLY A 239 -1.07 -3.65 -8.60
CA GLY A 239 -0.71 -3.83 -7.19
C GLY A 239 -1.30 -2.76 -6.26
N TYR A 240 -1.21 -2.98 -4.95
CA TYR A 240 -1.76 -2.08 -3.92
C TYR A 240 -0.70 -1.11 -3.38
N THR A 241 0.52 -1.56 -3.15
CA THR A 241 1.53 -0.88 -2.33
C THR A 241 2.82 -0.63 -3.10
N ASN A 242 2.74 0.19 -4.16
CA ASN A 242 3.94 0.61 -4.89
C ASN A 242 4.43 1.98 -4.40
N GLY A 243 5.72 2.11 -4.16
CA GLY A 243 6.26 3.38 -3.70
C GLY A 243 7.76 3.44 -3.56
N ILE A 244 8.28 4.62 -3.22
CA ILE A 244 9.72 4.86 -3.11
C ILE A 244 10.06 5.54 -1.79
N PHE A 245 10.97 4.95 -1.05
CA PHE A 245 11.59 5.52 0.13
C PHE A 245 13.01 5.98 -0.21
N LYS A 246 13.29 7.26 0.00
CA LYS A 246 14.60 7.88 -0.26
C LYS A 246 15.34 8.05 1.05
N LEU A 247 16.38 7.28 1.27
CA LEU A 247 17.31 7.53 2.37
C LEU A 247 18.24 8.67 1.99
N CYS A 248 18.22 9.72 2.78
CA CYS A 248 19.08 10.89 2.60
C CYS A 248 19.97 11.07 3.83
N ASN A 249 21.20 11.55 3.60
CA ASN A 249 22.09 11.99 4.66
C ASN A 249 21.65 13.34 5.26
N LYS A 250 22.34 13.80 6.29
CA LYS A 250 22.07 15.11 6.94
C LYS A 250 22.10 16.30 5.98
N LYS A 251 22.86 16.22 4.89
CA LYS A 251 22.94 17.28 3.87
C LYS A 251 21.79 17.20 2.85
N GLY A 252 20.93 16.19 2.94
CA GLY A 252 19.82 15.97 2.01
C GLY A 252 20.22 15.25 0.71
N ASN A 253 21.45 14.75 0.59
CA ASN A 253 21.87 13.95 -0.54
C ASN A 253 21.29 12.55 -0.44
N LEU A 254 20.83 12.01 -1.58
CA LEU A 254 20.36 10.63 -1.68
C LEU A 254 21.51 9.67 -1.42
N VAL A 255 21.31 8.74 -0.51
CA VAL A 255 22.23 7.65 -0.21
C VAL A 255 21.73 6.35 -0.84
N MET A 256 20.41 6.11 -0.74
CA MET A 256 19.77 4.90 -1.27
C MET A 256 18.30 5.17 -1.58
N GLY A 257 17.80 4.58 -2.67
CA GLY A 257 16.38 4.47 -2.98
C GLY A 257 15.89 3.05 -2.72
N LEU A 258 14.89 2.91 -1.85
CA LEU A 258 14.17 1.65 -1.67
C LEU A 258 12.87 1.72 -2.46
N VAL A 259 12.71 0.84 -3.43
CA VAL A 259 11.52 0.76 -4.27
C VAL A 259 10.70 -0.44 -3.84
N MET A 260 9.44 -0.19 -3.49
CA MET A 260 8.47 -1.22 -3.15
C MET A 260 7.61 -1.48 -4.39
N LEU A 261 7.49 -2.75 -4.78
CA LEU A 261 6.62 -3.20 -5.87
C LEU A 261 5.76 -4.36 -5.37
N ASP A 262 4.47 -4.23 -5.56
CA ASP A 262 3.50 -5.24 -5.18
C ASP A 262 3.19 -6.10 -6.40
N SER A 263 3.57 -7.37 -6.36
CA SER A 263 3.43 -8.30 -7.47
C SER A 263 2.05 -8.98 -7.57
N GLY A 264 1.12 -8.59 -6.70
CA GLY A 264 -0.24 -9.14 -6.71
C GLY A 264 -0.35 -10.51 -6.04
N ASP A 265 -1.48 -11.18 -6.29
CA ASP A 265 -1.81 -12.49 -5.69
C ASP A 265 -1.62 -13.64 -6.70
N ARG A 266 -2.68 -13.92 -7.45
CA ARG A 266 -2.78 -15.04 -8.39
C ARG A 266 -3.43 -14.59 -9.69
N ILE A 267 -3.12 -15.31 -10.75
CA ILE A 267 -3.81 -15.19 -12.04
C ILE A 267 -4.88 -16.26 -12.09
N PHE A 268 -6.08 -15.87 -12.48
CA PHE A 268 -7.21 -16.79 -12.65
C PHE A 268 -7.64 -16.83 -14.12
N ASP A 269 -8.09 -17.99 -14.56
CA ASP A 269 -8.75 -18.15 -15.87
C ASP A 269 -10.20 -17.62 -15.81
N GLU A 270 -10.88 -17.65 -16.96
CA GLU A 270 -12.28 -17.20 -17.08
C GLU A 270 -13.29 -18.04 -16.27
N ASN A 271 -12.90 -19.21 -15.78
CA ASN A 271 -13.70 -20.10 -14.96
C ASN A 271 -13.33 -20.03 -13.47
N GLY A 272 -12.39 -19.13 -13.09
CA GLY A 272 -11.89 -18.99 -11.72
C GLY A 272 -10.82 -20.02 -11.32
N GLY A 273 -10.29 -20.79 -12.28
CA GLY A 273 -9.17 -21.71 -12.06
C GLY A 273 -7.84 -20.95 -11.93
N SER A 274 -7.04 -21.25 -10.90
CA SER A 274 -5.74 -20.61 -10.72
C SER A 274 -4.76 -21.04 -11.81
N LEU A 275 -4.18 -20.08 -12.51
CA LEU A 275 -3.11 -20.25 -13.49
C LEU A 275 -1.71 -20.11 -12.88
N GLY A 276 -1.61 -19.74 -11.61
CA GLY A 276 -0.36 -19.53 -10.89
C GLY A 276 -0.33 -18.22 -10.14
N TYR A 277 0.85 -17.85 -9.63
CA TYR A 277 1.06 -16.57 -8.97
C TYR A 277 1.12 -15.43 -9.98
N ASP A 278 0.69 -14.24 -9.55
CA ASP A 278 0.85 -13.01 -10.30
C ASP A 278 2.32 -12.55 -10.29
N TYR A 279 2.64 -11.51 -11.05
CA TYR A 279 4.01 -11.04 -11.25
C TYR A 279 4.01 -9.51 -11.43
N ILE A 280 5.21 -8.92 -11.37
CA ILE A 280 5.39 -7.49 -11.66
C ILE A 280 4.95 -7.21 -13.10
N ARG A 281 3.92 -6.37 -13.25
CA ARG A 281 3.29 -6.05 -14.52
C ARG A 281 4.09 -5.01 -15.31
N ASP A 282 3.84 -4.93 -16.63
CA ASP A 282 4.55 -4.00 -17.52
C ASP A 282 4.41 -2.53 -17.09
N ASP A 283 3.22 -2.14 -16.61
CA ASP A 283 2.97 -0.79 -16.09
C ASP A 283 3.82 -0.46 -14.84
N GLN A 284 4.07 -1.45 -13.98
CA GLN A 284 4.96 -1.31 -12.83
C GLN A 284 6.44 -1.19 -13.29
N VAL A 285 6.85 -1.96 -14.31
CA VAL A 285 8.20 -1.86 -14.88
C VAL A 285 8.43 -0.50 -15.52
N GLU A 286 7.48 0.01 -16.31
CA GLU A 286 7.52 1.35 -16.90
C GLU A 286 7.56 2.43 -15.83
N TRP A 287 6.69 2.32 -14.81
CA TRP A 287 6.68 3.23 -13.66
C TRP A 287 8.04 3.23 -12.95
N TYR A 288 8.59 2.05 -12.64
CA TYR A 288 9.91 1.91 -12.01
C TYR A 288 10.99 2.60 -12.82
N ALA A 289 11.09 2.30 -14.12
CA ALA A 289 12.08 2.91 -15.02
C ALA A 289 11.98 4.44 -15.02
N LYS A 290 10.74 4.97 -15.09
CA LYS A 290 10.49 6.41 -15.03
C LYS A 290 10.95 7.01 -13.69
N GLN A 291 10.66 6.37 -12.56
CA GLN A 291 11.04 6.87 -11.25
C GLN A 291 12.56 6.87 -11.06
N ILE A 292 13.26 5.82 -11.50
CA ILE A 292 14.72 5.77 -11.46
C ILE A 292 15.32 6.90 -12.31
N GLY A 293 14.81 7.14 -13.51
CA GLY A 293 15.25 8.25 -14.34
C GLY A 293 15.08 9.62 -13.68
N LEU A 294 13.96 9.83 -12.96
CA LEU A 294 13.73 11.05 -12.20
C LEU A 294 14.71 11.21 -11.01
N LEU A 295 14.99 10.13 -10.29
CA LEU A 295 15.95 10.14 -9.19
C LEU A 295 17.37 10.42 -9.71
N GLN A 296 17.81 9.77 -10.78
CA GLN A 296 19.11 10.00 -11.41
C GLN A 296 19.23 11.43 -11.95
N GLY A 297 18.18 11.96 -12.58
CA GLY A 297 18.15 13.35 -13.04
C GLY A 297 18.28 14.37 -11.93
N ARG A 298 17.75 14.04 -10.72
CA ARG A 298 17.79 14.93 -9.56
C ARG A 298 19.06 14.81 -8.72
N TYR A 299 19.59 13.60 -8.56
CA TYR A 299 20.67 13.30 -7.61
C TYR A 299 21.97 12.86 -8.29
N GLY A 300 21.99 12.74 -9.62
CA GLY A 300 23.12 12.27 -10.42
C GLY A 300 23.01 10.78 -10.74
N ALA A 301 23.78 10.36 -11.77
CA ALA A 301 23.75 8.98 -12.28
C ALA A 301 24.26 7.94 -11.26
N ASP A 302 25.03 8.35 -10.26
CA ASP A 302 25.58 7.50 -9.21
C ASP A 302 24.61 7.29 -8.03
N ALA A 303 23.38 7.83 -8.10
CA ALA A 303 22.33 7.59 -7.11
C ALA A 303 21.97 6.10 -7.10
N LYS A 304 22.14 5.45 -5.93
CA LYS A 304 21.89 4.02 -5.70
C LYS A 304 20.45 3.76 -5.33
#